data_2b8f792d7cd546fc2ea3930ee4262872
#
_entry.id   2b8f792d7cd546fc2ea3930ee4262872
#
_cell.length_a   1.000
_cell.length_b   1.000
_cell.length_c   1.000
_cell.angle_alpha   90.00
_cell.angle_beta   90.00
_cell.angle_gamma   90.00
#
_symmetry.space_group_name_H-M   'P 1'
#
loop_
_entity.id
_entity.type
_entity.pdbx_description
1 polymer ?
#
loop_
_entity_poly.entity_id
_entity_poly.type
_entity_poly.pdbx_seq_one_letter_code
_entity_poly.pdbx_strand_id
1 'polypeptide(L)'
;LSEGKAYMEGDIWWMQEGGRVGDFYGFKSAGIFAYDESNAFTDKWEQLTPVFENGVFQYKYLLDGKEYTGNIRQKTLPNGKPFRGGDYNWEEPEGTRDGVIDDNDRMVIGNAMPDVTGGLNTTVTWKNLSLYLGFYYSLGGQIYNAAEHNRNMFKYTGTTPSPEVIHNMWLHPGDQAIYPRPYNDDYNNARMGNSFYLEDASFIRLQNIRVAYDLPENWIKKLMLKNINIYAFV
;
A
#
# COMPACT_ATOMS: atom_id res chain seq x y z
N LEU A 1 -9.90 7.45 -26.53
CA LEU A 1 -9.71 8.42 -25.45
C LEU A 1 -10.47 9.68 -25.85
N SER A 2 -11.46 10.06 -25.05
CA SER A 2 -12.17 11.34 -25.26
C SER A 2 -11.20 12.47 -24.96
N GLU A 3 -10.99 13.36 -25.93
CA GLU A 3 -10.07 14.49 -25.83
C GLU A 3 -10.26 15.25 -24.50
N GLY A 4 -9.17 15.29 -23.69
CA GLY A 4 -9.05 16.18 -22.55
C GLY A 4 -9.90 15.88 -21.30
N LYS A 5 -10.54 14.71 -21.19
CA LYS A 5 -11.33 14.38 -20.00
C LYS A 5 -10.63 13.31 -19.14
N ALA A 6 -10.41 13.64 -17.89
CA ALA A 6 -10.05 12.67 -16.87
C ALA A 6 -11.29 11.82 -16.52
N TYR A 7 -11.10 10.53 -16.33
CA TYR A 7 -12.14 9.63 -15.86
C TYR A 7 -11.59 8.49 -15.01
N MET A 8 -12.44 7.96 -14.15
CA MET A 8 -12.14 6.79 -13.35
C MET A 8 -12.69 5.53 -14.02
N GLU A 9 -11.85 4.52 -14.21
CA GLU A 9 -12.24 3.21 -14.72
C GLU A 9 -12.31 2.22 -13.55
N GLY A 10 -13.47 1.62 -13.35
CA GLY A 10 -13.74 0.84 -12.13
C GLY A 10 -13.67 1.74 -10.89
N ASP A 11 -13.26 1.13 -9.76
CA ASP A 11 -13.29 1.81 -8.47
C ASP A 11 -11.96 2.49 -8.08
N ILE A 12 -10.92 2.36 -8.89
CA ILE A 12 -9.56 2.76 -8.47
C ILE A 12 -8.65 3.25 -9.59
N TRP A 13 -8.93 2.96 -10.87
CA TRP A 13 -8.05 3.34 -11.97
C TRP A 13 -8.33 4.76 -12.43
N TRP A 14 -7.27 5.55 -12.61
CA TRP A 14 -7.36 6.91 -13.11
C TRP A 14 -6.73 7.05 -14.49
N MET A 15 -7.47 7.66 -15.39
CA MET A 15 -7.01 7.96 -16.74
C MET A 15 -7.24 9.43 -17.04
N GLN A 16 -6.16 10.14 -17.34
CA GLN A 16 -6.23 11.52 -17.79
C GLN A 16 -5.15 11.80 -18.83
N GLU A 17 -5.36 12.80 -19.65
CA GLU A 17 -4.37 13.27 -20.61
C GLU A 17 -3.15 13.82 -19.87
N GLY A 18 -1.94 13.35 -20.27
CA GLY A 18 -0.69 13.68 -19.58
C GLY A 18 -0.43 12.95 -18.26
N GLY A 19 -1.38 12.15 -17.77
CA GLY A 19 -1.21 11.29 -16.60
C GLY A 19 -0.42 10.01 -16.92
N ARG A 20 0.03 9.31 -15.88
CA ARG A 20 0.71 8.02 -16.02
C ARG A 20 -0.31 6.90 -16.24
N VAL A 21 0.01 5.95 -17.09
CA VAL A 21 -0.78 4.72 -17.22
C VAL A 21 -0.64 3.91 -15.94
N GLY A 22 -1.77 3.41 -15.42
CA GLY A 22 -1.78 2.59 -14.21
C GLY A 22 -1.81 3.38 -12.91
N ASP A 23 -2.18 4.67 -12.94
CA ASP A 23 -2.41 5.44 -11.73
C ASP A 23 -3.61 4.90 -10.95
N PHE A 24 -3.38 4.68 -9.64
CA PHE A 24 -4.45 4.42 -8.68
C PHE A 24 -4.98 5.74 -8.14
N TYR A 25 -6.29 5.86 -8.09
CA TYR A 25 -6.98 7.06 -7.66
C TYR A 25 -7.96 6.77 -6.54
N GLY A 26 -7.85 7.49 -5.43
CA GLY A 26 -8.68 7.22 -4.27
C GLY A 26 -8.30 8.09 -3.08
N PHE A 27 -8.70 7.62 -1.91
CA PHE A 27 -8.45 8.30 -0.64
C PHE A 27 -7.08 7.95 -0.07
N LYS A 28 -6.35 8.95 0.38
CA LYS A 28 -5.07 8.75 1.04
C LYS A 28 -5.25 8.73 2.55
N SER A 29 -4.76 7.68 3.20
CA SER A 29 -4.81 7.53 4.65
C SER A 29 -3.52 8.03 5.30
N ALA A 30 -3.66 8.85 6.34
CA ALA A 30 -2.60 9.26 7.26
C ALA A 30 -2.60 8.41 8.56
N GLY A 31 -3.21 7.24 8.54
CA GLY A 31 -3.32 6.34 9.68
C GLY A 31 -4.72 6.35 10.33
N ILE A 32 -4.77 6.06 11.62
CA ILE A 32 -6.01 5.92 12.39
C ILE A 32 -5.97 6.89 13.56
N PHE A 33 -7.11 7.52 13.85
CA PHE A 33 -7.23 8.34 15.04
C PHE A 33 -7.20 7.46 16.31
N ALA A 34 -6.20 7.68 17.17
CA ALA A 34 -6.06 6.89 18.41
C ALA A 34 -7.15 7.23 19.44
N TYR A 35 -7.63 8.48 19.46
CA TYR A 35 -8.68 8.99 20.35
C TYR A 35 -9.70 9.78 19.54
N ASP A 36 -10.88 10.03 20.11
CA ASP A 36 -11.87 10.97 19.55
C ASP A 36 -11.24 12.38 19.42
N GLU A 37 -10.44 12.78 20.41
CA GLU A 37 -9.73 14.05 20.46
C GLU A 37 -8.58 14.14 19.45
N SER A 38 -8.15 13.02 18.85
CA SER A 38 -7.11 13.05 17.80
C SER A 38 -7.62 13.64 16.49
N ASN A 39 -8.94 13.74 16.30
CA ASN A 39 -9.54 14.47 15.19
C ASN A 39 -9.58 15.96 15.53
N ALA A 40 -8.40 16.59 15.64
CA ALA A 40 -8.22 17.98 15.97
C ALA A 40 -7.17 18.61 15.06
N PHE A 41 -7.52 19.73 14.44
CA PHE A 41 -6.68 20.41 13.44
C PHE A 41 -6.68 21.92 13.68
N THR A 42 -5.62 22.56 13.24
CA THR A 42 -5.52 24.04 13.18
C THR A 42 -6.43 24.60 12.06
N ASP A 43 -6.55 25.92 11.99
CA ASP A 43 -7.21 26.60 10.85
C ASP A 43 -6.55 26.32 9.49
N LYS A 44 -5.28 25.85 9.51
CA LYS A 44 -4.53 25.44 8.31
C LYS A 44 -4.55 23.94 8.04
N TRP A 45 -5.35 23.18 8.77
CA TRP A 45 -5.46 21.73 8.69
C TRP A 45 -4.17 20.98 9.08
N GLU A 46 -3.35 21.57 9.96
CA GLU A 46 -2.24 20.88 10.61
C GLU A 46 -2.77 20.09 11.79
N GLN A 47 -2.43 18.80 11.88
CA GLN A 47 -2.96 17.94 12.93
C GLN A 47 -2.39 18.31 14.30
N LEU A 48 -3.25 18.38 15.28
CA LEU A 48 -2.93 18.65 16.67
C LEU A 48 -2.82 17.35 17.46
N THR A 49 -1.91 17.34 18.44
CA THR A 49 -1.74 16.20 19.35
C THR A 49 -2.46 16.47 20.67
N PRO A 50 -3.48 15.67 21.03
CA PRO A 50 -4.18 15.82 22.31
C PRO A 50 -3.26 15.41 23.48
N VAL A 51 -3.36 16.10 24.61
CA VAL A 51 -2.59 15.83 25.82
C VAL A 51 -3.39 14.98 26.80
N PHE A 52 -2.84 13.84 27.21
CA PHE A 52 -3.42 12.96 28.21
C PHE A 52 -2.48 12.83 29.42
N GLU A 53 -3.05 12.86 30.62
CA GLU A 53 -2.36 12.51 31.86
C GLU A 53 -3.13 11.40 32.57
N ASN A 54 -2.44 10.30 32.87
CA ASN A 54 -3.07 9.10 33.47
C ASN A 54 -4.31 8.61 32.69
N GLY A 55 -4.30 8.72 31.35
CA GLY A 55 -5.42 8.32 30.50
C GLY A 55 -6.60 9.33 30.46
N VAL A 56 -6.47 10.49 31.11
CA VAL A 56 -7.49 11.54 31.11
C VAL A 56 -7.06 12.68 30.21
N PHE A 57 -7.95 13.05 29.28
CA PHE A 57 -7.72 14.20 28.39
C PHE A 57 -7.67 15.51 29.18
N GLN A 58 -6.62 16.31 28.95
CA GLN A 58 -6.35 17.55 29.67
C GLN A 58 -6.98 18.78 29.04
N TYR A 59 -7.84 18.61 28.03
CA TYR A 59 -8.42 19.72 27.24
C TYR A 59 -7.36 20.63 26.63
N LYS A 60 -6.19 20.07 26.32
CA LYS A 60 -5.05 20.75 25.71
C LYS A 60 -4.57 20.03 24.48
N TYR A 61 -4.09 20.78 23.53
CA TYR A 61 -3.51 20.29 22.29
C TYR A 61 -2.12 20.88 22.07
N LEU A 62 -1.27 20.11 21.43
CA LEU A 62 0.07 20.55 21.05
C LEU A 62 0.19 20.61 19.53
N LEU A 63 0.88 21.64 19.04
CA LEU A 63 1.39 21.74 17.68
C LEU A 63 2.93 21.79 17.77
N ASP A 64 3.62 20.86 17.17
CA ASP A 64 5.08 20.72 17.24
C ASP A 64 5.65 20.80 18.67
N GLY A 65 4.94 20.16 19.61
CA GLY A 65 5.35 20.09 21.02
C GLY A 65 5.04 21.34 21.84
N LYS A 66 4.41 22.36 21.27
CA LYS A 66 4.00 23.60 21.97
C LYS A 66 2.48 23.64 22.14
N GLU A 67 2.01 24.16 23.28
CA GLU A 67 0.58 24.31 23.54
C GLU A 67 -0.09 25.20 22.48
N TYR A 68 -1.14 24.67 21.86
CA TYR A 68 -1.94 25.36 20.86
C TYR A 68 -3.15 26.00 21.52
N THR A 69 -3.33 27.30 21.29
CA THR A 69 -4.44 28.09 21.88
C THR A 69 -5.39 28.69 20.83
N GLY A 70 -5.22 28.30 19.57
CA GLY A 70 -6.07 28.75 18.46
C GLY A 70 -7.37 27.95 18.34
N ASN A 71 -8.12 28.25 17.28
CA ASN A 71 -9.34 27.50 16.97
C ASN A 71 -9.03 26.08 16.56
N ILE A 72 -9.85 25.15 17.02
CA ILE A 72 -9.72 23.72 16.69
C ILE A 72 -10.82 23.35 15.71
N ARG A 73 -10.42 22.75 14.61
CA ARG A 73 -11.31 22.18 13.59
C ARG A 73 -11.28 20.66 13.66
N GLN A 74 -12.35 20.04 13.20
CA GLN A 74 -12.47 18.58 13.07
C GLN A 74 -12.81 18.22 11.65
N LYS A 75 -12.27 17.09 11.18
CA LYS A 75 -12.73 16.49 9.93
C LYS A 75 -14.07 15.82 10.12
N THR A 76 -14.93 15.96 9.13
CA THR A 76 -16.30 15.44 9.15
C THR A 76 -16.63 14.71 7.85
N LEU A 77 -17.65 13.90 7.89
CA LEU A 77 -18.35 13.41 6.72
C LEU A 77 -19.25 14.49 6.11
N PRO A 78 -19.73 14.35 4.86
CA PRO A 78 -20.65 15.28 4.22
C PRO A 78 -21.94 15.54 5.00
N ASN A 79 -22.35 14.60 5.87
CA ASN A 79 -23.51 14.75 6.75
C ASN A 79 -23.20 15.49 8.06
N GLY A 80 -21.98 16.04 8.20
CA GLY A 80 -21.52 16.77 9.40
C GLY A 80 -21.09 15.87 10.57
N LYS A 81 -21.11 14.55 10.43
CA LYS A 81 -20.67 13.64 11.48
C LYS A 81 -19.14 13.63 11.58
N PRO A 82 -18.54 13.92 12.74
CA PRO A 82 -17.08 13.91 12.89
C PRO A 82 -16.53 12.50 12.90
N PHE A 83 -15.31 12.35 12.39
CA PHE A 83 -14.50 11.14 12.59
C PHE A 83 -14.10 10.99 14.05
N ARG A 84 -13.97 9.76 14.50
CA ARG A 84 -13.70 9.40 15.91
C ARG A 84 -12.48 8.50 16.03
N GLY A 85 -12.08 8.24 17.25
CA GLY A 85 -11.09 7.22 17.57
C GLY A 85 -11.42 5.88 16.91
N GLY A 86 -10.44 5.28 16.27
CA GLY A 86 -10.58 4.08 15.47
C GLY A 86 -11.01 4.29 14.01
N ASP A 87 -11.37 5.51 13.59
CA ASP A 87 -11.61 5.81 12.18
C ASP A 87 -10.31 6.17 11.45
N TYR A 88 -10.27 5.96 10.12
CA TYR A 88 -9.16 6.43 9.31
C TYR A 88 -9.08 7.96 9.32
N ASN A 89 -7.87 8.47 9.43
CA ASN A 89 -7.56 9.87 9.15
C ASN A 89 -7.29 10.01 7.66
N TRP A 90 -8.27 10.47 6.90
CA TRP A 90 -8.14 10.70 5.47
C TRP A 90 -7.44 12.03 5.20
N GLU A 91 -6.47 12.02 4.28
CA GLU A 91 -5.84 13.24 3.79
C GLU A 91 -6.75 13.93 2.76
N GLU A 92 -6.67 15.26 2.74
CA GLU A 92 -7.29 16.11 1.73
C GLU A 92 -6.23 16.68 0.81
N PRO A 93 -6.49 16.77 -0.52
CA PRO A 93 -5.55 17.37 -1.46
C PRO A 93 -5.24 18.82 -1.08
N GLU A 94 -4.00 19.24 -1.36
CA GLU A 94 -3.60 20.63 -1.12
C GLU A 94 -4.40 21.59 -2.01
N GLY A 95 -5.08 22.54 -1.40
CA GLY A 95 -5.91 23.51 -2.10
C GLY A 95 -7.42 23.22 -2.10
N THR A 96 -7.86 22.04 -1.69
CA THR A 96 -9.28 21.67 -1.52
C THR A 96 -9.66 21.38 -0.07
N ARG A 97 -8.75 21.59 0.86
CA ARG A 97 -8.93 21.30 2.28
C ARG A 97 -10.03 22.14 2.89
N ASP A 98 -11.19 21.52 3.14
CA ASP A 98 -12.33 22.14 3.81
C ASP A 98 -12.75 21.39 5.09
N GLY A 99 -12.16 20.22 5.34
CA GLY A 99 -12.44 19.35 6.47
C GLY A 99 -13.65 18.44 6.28
N VAL A 100 -14.23 18.41 5.11
CA VAL A 100 -15.34 17.50 4.77
C VAL A 100 -14.82 16.45 3.82
N ILE A 101 -14.65 15.23 4.30
CA ILE A 101 -14.10 14.13 3.49
C ILE A 101 -15.17 13.60 2.53
N ASP A 102 -15.07 13.96 1.27
CA ASP A 102 -15.98 13.55 0.20
C ASP A 102 -15.23 13.06 -1.06
N ASP A 103 -15.94 12.91 -2.17
CA ASP A 103 -15.33 12.41 -3.41
C ASP A 103 -14.34 13.39 -4.06
N ASN A 104 -14.34 14.66 -3.65
CA ASN A 104 -13.36 15.66 -4.11
C ASN A 104 -11.98 15.48 -3.44
N ASP A 105 -11.91 14.69 -2.36
CA ASP A 105 -10.65 14.38 -1.66
C ASP A 105 -9.91 13.20 -2.25
N ARG A 106 -10.41 12.62 -3.33
CA ARG A 106 -9.69 11.61 -4.07
C ARG A 106 -8.50 12.21 -4.79
N MET A 107 -7.38 11.50 -4.74
CA MET A 107 -6.13 11.90 -5.41
C MET A 107 -5.42 10.67 -6.00
N VAL A 108 -4.38 10.89 -6.79
CA VAL A 108 -3.49 9.81 -7.22
C VAL A 108 -2.75 9.29 -5.97
N ILE A 109 -3.00 8.04 -5.61
CA ILE A 109 -2.47 7.42 -4.38
C ILE A 109 -1.33 6.45 -4.65
N GLY A 110 -1.09 6.10 -5.91
CA GLY A 110 -0.02 5.19 -6.33
C GLY A 110 -0.07 4.88 -7.80
N ASN A 111 0.80 3.97 -8.26
CA ASN A 111 0.87 3.55 -9.65
C ASN A 111 1.24 2.06 -9.77
N ALA A 112 0.57 1.34 -10.67
CA ALA A 112 0.81 -0.09 -10.89
C ALA A 112 2.04 -0.39 -11.74
N MET A 113 2.51 0.58 -12.52
CA MET A 113 3.63 0.37 -13.43
C MET A 113 4.95 0.43 -12.68
N PRO A 114 5.84 -0.54 -12.85
CA PRO A 114 7.16 -0.49 -12.23
C PRO A 114 8.00 0.66 -12.81
N ASP A 115 8.80 1.28 -11.95
CA ASP A 115 9.72 2.34 -12.37
C ASP A 115 10.91 1.77 -13.14
N VAL A 116 11.37 0.58 -12.76
CA VAL A 116 12.52 -0.10 -13.40
C VAL A 116 12.25 -1.60 -13.50
N THR A 117 12.50 -2.16 -14.69
CA THR A 117 12.51 -3.60 -14.91
C THR A 117 13.80 -4.02 -15.63
N GLY A 118 14.27 -5.22 -15.37
CA GLY A 118 15.46 -5.72 -16.04
C GLY A 118 15.77 -7.17 -15.73
N GLY A 119 16.82 -7.66 -16.38
CA GLY A 119 17.35 -9.00 -16.16
C GLY A 119 18.85 -9.01 -15.98
N LEU A 120 19.34 -9.90 -15.16
CA LEU A 120 20.76 -10.19 -14.97
C LEU A 120 21.00 -11.67 -15.22
N ASN A 121 21.87 -11.97 -16.17
CA ASN A 121 22.27 -13.33 -16.48
C ASN A 121 23.75 -13.50 -16.16
N THR A 122 24.11 -14.59 -15.52
CA THR A 122 25.49 -14.91 -15.20
C THR A 122 25.78 -16.40 -15.46
N THR A 123 26.98 -16.68 -15.92
CA THR A 123 27.49 -18.06 -16.10
C THR A 123 28.82 -18.19 -15.35
N VAL A 124 28.88 -19.16 -14.47
CA VAL A 124 30.10 -19.53 -13.77
C VAL A 124 30.53 -20.89 -14.27
N THR A 125 31.75 -20.96 -14.81
CA THR A 125 32.33 -22.21 -15.29
C THR A 125 33.55 -22.58 -14.45
N TRP A 126 33.55 -23.80 -13.96
CA TRP A 126 34.68 -24.36 -13.23
C TRP A 126 35.02 -25.75 -13.79
N LYS A 127 36.17 -25.85 -14.44
CA LYS A 127 36.58 -27.04 -15.19
C LYS A 127 35.49 -27.45 -16.21
N ASN A 128 34.87 -28.61 -16.00
CA ASN A 128 33.84 -29.19 -16.87
C ASN A 128 32.41 -28.85 -16.38
N LEU A 129 32.27 -28.15 -15.28
CA LEU A 129 30.99 -27.77 -14.71
C LEU A 129 30.66 -26.32 -15.05
N SER A 130 29.44 -26.07 -15.53
CA SER A 130 28.92 -24.74 -15.80
C SER A 130 27.61 -24.54 -15.08
N LEU A 131 27.48 -23.41 -14.39
CA LEU A 131 26.27 -22.95 -13.73
C LEU A 131 25.81 -21.66 -14.41
N TYR A 132 24.62 -21.68 -14.97
CA TYR A 132 23.96 -20.49 -15.50
C TYR A 132 22.83 -20.09 -14.54
N LEU A 133 22.77 -18.79 -14.21
CA LEU A 133 21.72 -18.19 -13.40
C LEU A 133 21.12 -17.01 -14.17
N GLY A 134 19.81 -17.01 -14.29
CA GLY A 134 19.04 -15.91 -14.90
C GLY A 134 18.09 -15.29 -13.87
N PHE A 135 18.26 -14.00 -13.59
CA PHE A 135 17.42 -13.21 -12.70
C PHE A 135 16.58 -12.23 -13.51
N TYR A 136 15.38 -12.00 -13.03
CA TYR A 136 14.54 -10.91 -13.47
C TYR A 136 14.13 -10.08 -12.25
N TYR A 137 14.10 -8.77 -12.40
CA TYR A 137 13.63 -7.87 -11.36
C TYR A 137 12.63 -6.85 -11.91
N SER A 138 11.72 -6.46 -11.04
CA SER A 138 10.75 -5.39 -11.24
C SER A 138 10.70 -4.58 -9.96
N LEU A 139 11.01 -3.30 -10.05
CA LEU A 139 11.11 -2.41 -8.89
C LEU A 139 10.18 -1.20 -9.09
N GLY A 140 9.60 -0.75 -8.02
CA GLY A 140 8.69 0.42 -8.03
C GLY A 140 7.29 -0.01 -8.32
N GLY A 141 6.43 -0.17 -8.74
CA GLY A 141 5.05 -0.57 -8.98
C GLY A 141 4.32 -1.02 -7.72
N GLN A 142 3.05 -0.78 -7.69
CA GLN A 142 2.19 -1.15 -6.57
C GLN A 142 1.05 -2.05 -7.05
N ILE A 143 0.49 -2.81 -6.14
CA ILE A 143 -0.71 -3.60 -6.36
C ILE A 143 -1.78 -3.20 -5.34
N TYR A 144 -3.01 -3.07 -5.80
CA TYR A 144 -4.13 -2.86 -4.90
C TYR A 144 -4.71 -4.21 -4.45
N ASN A 145 -4.63 -4.50 -3.15
CA ASN A 145 -5.14 -5.73 -2.57
C ASN A 145 -6.65 -5.63 -2.30
N ALA A 146 -7.44 -5.68 -3.38
CA ALA A 146 -8.90 -5.61 -3.30
C ALA A 146 -9.52 -6.77 -2.51
N ALA A 147 -8.87 -7.94 -2.52
CA ALA A 147 -9.35 -9.12 -1.77
C ALA A 147 -9.25 -8.88 -0.27
N GLU A 148 -8.14 -8.32 0.19
CA GLU A 148 -7.95 -7.98 1.60
C GLU A 148 -8.86 -6.81 2.01
N HIS A 149 -8.95 -5.77 1.20
CA HIS A 149 -9.90 -4.68 1.42
C HIS A 149 -11.32 -5.20 1.65
N ASN A 150 -11.84 -6.00 0.71
CA ASN A 150 -13.20 -6.54 0.80
C ASN A 150 -13.41 -7.43 2.03
N ARG A 151 -12.39 -8.18 2.44
CA ARG A 151 -12.46 -9.03 3.63
C ARG A 151 -12.44 -8.23 4.93
N ASN A 152 -11.66 -7.15 4.97
CA ASN A 152 -11.36 -6.42 6.21
C ASN A 152 -12.23 -5.18 6.44
N MET A 153 -13.08 -4.81 5.48
CA MET A 153 -13.93 -3.62 5.62
C MET A 153 -15.16 -3.81 6.52
N PHE A 154 -15.33 -4.99 7.11
CA PHE A 154 -16.44 -5.34 8.02
C PHE A 154 -17.87 -5.07 7.47
N LYS A 155 -17.99 -4.82 6.18
CA LYS A 155 -19.24 -4.46 5.53
C LYS A 155 -20.19 -5.64 5.33
N TYR A 156 -19.62 -6.80 5.02
CA TYR A 156 -20.40 -7.97 4.67
C TYR A 156 -20.51 -8.95 5.85
N THR A 157 -21.74 -9.28 6.22
CA THR A 157 -22.00 -10.39 7.15
C THR A 157 -21.53 -11.69 6.53
N GLY A 158 -20.64 -12.43 7.20
CA GLY A 158 -20.11 -13.70 6.72
C GLY A 158 -18.67 -13.65 6.22
N THR A 159 -18.05 -12.46 6.09
CA THR A 159 -16.61 -12.37 5.90
C THR A 159 -15.93 -12.33 7.27
N THR A 160 -14.95 -13.23 7.47
CA THR A 160 -14.16 -13.23 8.69
C THR A 160 -12.86 -12.50 8.40
N PRO A 161 -12.53 -11.44 9.15
CA PRO A 161 -11.23 -10.77 9.04
C PRO A 161 -10.08 -11.76 9.29
N SER A 162 -8.91 -11.43 8.78
CA SER A 162 -7.71 -12.23 9.08
C SER A 162 -7.35 -12.13 10.56
N PRO A 163 -6.65 -13.11 11.15
CA PRO A 163 -6.15 -13.01 12.52
C PRO A 163 -5.30 -11.76 12.76
N GLU A 164 -4.55 -11.34 11.76
CA GLU A 164 -3.74 -10.12 11.81
C GLU A 164 -4.61 -8.88 12.04
N VAL A 165 -5.73 -8.75 11.34
CA VAL A 165 -6.68 -7.66 11.53
C VAL A 165 -7.25 -7.66 12.95
N ILE A 166 -7.68 -8.84 13.43
CA ILE A 166 -8.28 -8.98 14.76
C ILE A 166 -7.29 -8.57 15.86
N HIS A 167 -6.00 -8.86 15.71
CA HIS A 167 -4.98 -8.53 16.71
C HIS A 167 -4.53 -7.07 16.65
N ASN A 168 -4.67 -6.41 15.50
CA ASN A 168 -4.13 -5.07 15.25
C ASN A 168 -5.20 -4.01 14.96
N MET A 169 -6.49 -4.35 15.13
CA MET A 169 -7.56 -3.38 15.00
C MET A 169 -7.72 -2.52 16.26
N TRP A 170 -8.22 -1.33 16.07
CA TRP A 170 -8.51 -0.42 17.17
C TRP A 170 -9.71 -0.91 17.98
N LEU A 171 -9.55 -1.09 19.28
CA LEU A 171 -10.60 -1.54 20.21
C LEU A 171 -10.86 -0.54 21.34
N HIS A 172 -9.82 0.16 21.79
CA HIS A 172 -9.90 1.07 22.92
C HIS A 172 -9.22 2.41 22.61
N PRO A 173 -9.69 3.51 23.21
CA PRO A 173 -9.02 4.81 23.10
C PRO A 173 -7.53 4.71 23.48
N GLY A 174 -6.68 5.19 22.60
CA GLY A 174 -5.22 5.15 22.76
C GLY A 174 -4.51 3.99 22.09
N ASP A 175 -5.24 3.02 21.52
CA ASP A 175 -4.63 1.94 20.77
C ASP A 175 -3.85 2.48 19.56
N GLN A 176 -2.60 2.01 19.41
CA GLN A 176 -1.77 2.25 18.22
C GLN A 176 -2.10 1.20 17.17
N ALA A 177 -3.31 1.29 16.65
CA ALA A 177 -3.86 0.29 15.74
C ALA A 177 -3.41 0.51 14.30
N ILE A 178 -3.27 -0.59 13.55
CA ILE A 178 -3.01 -0.58 12.10
C ILE A 178 -4.33 -0.59 11.34
N TYR A 179 -5.35 -1.31 11.87
CA TYR A 179 -6.67 -1.45 11.25
C TYR A 179 -7.71 -0.66 12.04
N PRO A 180 -8.72 -0.11 11.35
CA PRO A 180 -9.76 0.69 11.99
C PRO A 180 -10.61 -0.16 12.93
N ARG A 181 -11.41 0.52 13.72
CA ARG A 181 -12.42 -0.14 14.55
C ARG A 181 -13.42 -0.94 13.68
N PRO A 182 -13.90 -2.09 14.18
CA PRO A 182 -14.90 -2.90 13.49
C PRO A 182 -16.28 -2.19 13.54
N TYR A 183 -16.50 -1.31 12.58
CA TYR A 183 -17.75 -0.53 12.53
C TYR A 183 -18.41 -0.68 11.16
N ASN A 184 -19.70 -1.03 11.17
CA ASN A 184 -20.49 -1.24 9.96
C ASN A 184 -21.06 0.09 9.42
N ASP A 185 -20.19 1.08 9.22
CA ASP A 185 -20.55 2.35 8.60
C ASP A 185 -19.74 2.52 7.32
N ASP A 186 -20.41 2.43 6.19
CA ASP A 186 -19.83 2.47 4.86
C ASP A 186 -19.00 3.73 4.56
N TYR A 187 -19.25 4.79 5.30
CA TYR A 187 -18.68 6.10 4.99
C TYR A 187 -17.31 6.35 5.60
N ASN A 188 -17.01 5.75 6.75
CA ASN A 188 -15.78 6.09 7.46
C ASN A 188 -14.58 5.24 7.03
N ASN A 189 -14.75 3.92 7.08
CA ASN A 189 -13.62 2.99 6.99
C ASN A 189 -13.69 2.06 5.77
N ALA A 190 -14.83 1.95 5.11
CA ALA A 190 -15.05 1.03 3.99
C ALA A 190 -14.95 1.69 2.61
N ARG A 191 -14.28 2.85 2.50
CA ARG A 191 -14.13 3.56 1.22
C ARG A 191 -13.29 2.75 0.25
N MET A 192 -13.87 2.47 -0.92
CA MET A 192 -13.15 1.82 -2.00
C MET A 192 -12.05 2.75 -2.55
N GLY A 193 -10.96 2.13 -3.05
CA GLY A 193 -9.86 2.90 -3.59
C GLY A 193 -9.19 3.76 -2.51
N ASN A 194 -8.43 3.15 -1.62
CA ASN A 194 -7.66 3.88 -0.62
C ASN A 194 -6.23 3.37 -0.54
N SER A 195 -5.32 4.23 -0.08
CA SER A 195 -3.89 3.93 -0.06
C SER A 195 -3.49 2.85 0.96
N PHE A 196 -4.36 2.51 1.91
CA PHE A 196 -4.05 1.53 2.94
C PHE A 196 -3.84 0.11 2.37
N TYR A 197 -4.56 -0.22 1.30
CA TYR A 197 -4.46 -1.54 0.63
C TYR A 197 -3.56 -1.52 -0.61
N LEU A 198 -2.73 -0.48 -0.77
CA LEU A 198 -1.67 -0.47 -1.76
C LEU A 198 -0.43 -1.16 -1.18
N GLU A 199 0.02 -2.19 -1.85
CA GLU A 199 1.20 -2.96 -1.50
C GLU A 199 2.32 -2.75 -2.52
N ASP A 200 3.58 -2.81 -2.07
CA ASP A 200 4.74 -2.80 -2.96
C ASP A 200 4.78 -4.10 -3.77
N ALA A 201 4.78 -3.96 -5.09
CA ALA A 201 4.87 -5.08 -6.03
C ALA A 201 6.31 -5.33 -6.52
N SER A 202 7.30 -4.75 -5.88
CA SER A 202 8.71 -4.95 -6.23
C SER A 202 9.16 -6.37 -5.94
N PHE A 203 9.88 -6.98 -6.87
CA PHE A 203 10.45 -8.29 -6.65
C PHE A 203 11.73 -8.53 -7.45
N ILE A 204 12.53 -9.47 -6.98
CA ILE A 204 13.64 -10.10 -7.70
C ILE A 204 13.36 -11.60 -7.75
N ARG A 205 13.39 -12.17 -8.94
CA ARG A 205 13.09 -13.58 -9.17
C ARG A 205 14.26 -14.25 -9.88
N LEU A 206 14.71 -15.38 -9.35
CA LEU A 206 15.55 -16.32 -10.09
C LEU A 206 14.64 -17.11 -11.05
N GLN A 207 14.78 -16.85 -12.36
CA GLN A 207 13.91 -17.44 -13.39
C GLN A 207 14.48 -18.71 -13.99
N ASN A 208 15.79 -18.75 -14.15
CA ASN A 208 16.43 -19.86 -14.81
C ASN A 208 17.66 -20.30 -14.02
N ILE A 209 17.75 -21.57 -13.76
CA ILE A 209 18.94 -22.24 -13.24
C ILE A 209 19.28 -23.36 -14.22
N ARG A 210 20.50 -23.37 -14.73
CA ARG A 210 20.99 -24.49 -15.55
C ARG A 210 22.35 -24.92 -15.01
N VAL A 211 22.46 -26.21 -14.69
CA VAL A 211 23.71 -26.86 -14.36
C VAL A 211 24.08 -27.75 -15.52
N ALA A 212 25.25 -27.59 -16.05
CA ALA A 212 25.75 -28.38 -17.20
C ALA A 212 27.14 -28.97 -16.88
N TYR A 213 27.34 -30.18 -17.30
CA TYR A 213 28.63 -30.87 -17.15
C TYR A 213 29.09 -31.48 -18.46
N ASP A 214 30.28 -31.05 -18.90
CA ASP A 214 30.93 -31.62 -20.07
C ASP A 214 31.73 -32.85 -19.67
N LEU A 215 31.41 -33.98 -20.26
CA LEU A 215 32.12 -35.22 -19.97
C LEU A 215 33.59 -35.13 -20.45
N PRO A 216 34.56 -35.58 -19.60
CA PRO A 216 35.95 -35.57 -19.97
C PRO A 216 36.24 -36.36 -21.28
N GLU A 217 37.08 -35.84 -22.15
CA GLU A 217 37.41 -36.48 -23.42
C GLU A 217 37.85 -37.95 -23.29
N ASN A 218 38.53 -38.32 -22.22
CA ASN A 218 38.99 -39.68 -21.98
C ASN A 218 37.85 -40.68 -21.84
N TRP A 219 36.68 -40.26 -21.44
CA TRP A 219 35.51 -41.11 -21.31
C TRP A 219 34.74 -41.23 -22.62
N ILE A 220 34.69 -40.17 -23.41
CA ILE A 220 33.91 -40.11 -24.64
C ILE A 220 34.65 -40.65 -25.87
N LYS A 221 35.99 -40.63 -25.89
CA LYS A 221 36.82 -41.22 -26.96
C LYS A 221 36.49 -42.70 -27.21
N LYS A 222 36.16 -43.44 -26.14
CA LYS A 222 35.76 -44.85 -26.24
C LYS A 222 34.45 -45.05 -26.99
N LEU A 223 33.61 -44.00 -27.01
CA LEU A 223 32.28 -44.04 -27.65
C LEU A 223 32.31 -43.43 -29.07
N MET A 224 33.49 -43.07 -29.61
CA MET A 224 33.66 -42.37 -30.91
C MET A 224 32.87 -41.07 -31.00
N LEU A 225 32.63 -40.40 -29.88
CA LEU A 225 31.89 -39.12 -29.80
C LEU A 225 32.89 -37.98 -29.56
N LYS A 226 32.56 -36.77 -30.07
CA LYS A 226 33.43 -35.58 -29.94
C LYS A 226 33.16 -34.79 -28.67
N ASN A 227 31.93 -34.71 -28.25
CA ASN A 227 31.50 -34.01 -27.02
C ASN A 227 30.17 -34.60 -26.51
N ILE A 228 30.03 -34.70 -25.20
CA ILE A 228 28.77 -34.99 -24.52
C ILE A 228 28.62 -33.98 -23.40
N ASN A 229 27.56 -33.19 -23.47
CA ASN A 229 27.13 -32.27 -22.41
C ASN A 229 25.84 -32.78 -21.76
N ILE A 230 25.88 -32.94 -20.47
CA ILE A 230 24.71 -33.33 -19.67
C ILE A 230 24.29 -32.09 -18.90
N TYR A 231 22.99 -31.74 -18.96
CA TYR A 231 22.50 -30.59 -18.25
C TYR A 231 21.12 -30.85 -17.59
N ALA A 232 20.90 -30.17 -16.50
CA ALA A 232 19.59 -30.03 -15.84
C ALA A 232 19.24 -28.56 -15.75
N PHE A 233 17.98 -28.25 -15.89
CA PHE A 233 17.49 -26.86 -15.78
C PHE A 233 16.11 -26.81 -15.11
N VAL A 234 15.83 -25.68 -14.46
CA VAL A 234 14.53 -25.32 -13.87
C VAL A 234 14.19 -23.92 -14.37
#